data_6b358937718891abf94c2202b4efb9a3
#
_entry.id   6b358937718891abf94c2202b4efb9a3
#
_cell.length_a   1.000
_cell.length_b   1.000
_cell.length_c   1.000
_cell.angle_alpha   90.00
_cell.angle_beta   90.00
_cell.angle_gamma   90.00
#
_symmetry.space_group_name_H-M   'P 1'
#
loop_
_entity.id
_entity.type
_entity.pdbx_description
1 polymer ?
#
loop_
_entity_poly.entity_id
_entity_poly.type
_entity_poly.pdbx_seq_one_letter_code
_entity_poly.pdbx_strand_id
1 'polypeptide(L)'
;MGNVFGQLTLVILLFESGTELSFKTLAESIKNTISITIVNFLLTFIAIGLLGWLVLGMNPGISFMLGAALGGSSSAVAIPLVKQISIGEKSKTILILESAFSAILCIVVALAIFESYKFGEFRVGIIFGQVFSSFLLASLIGLVGSIFWSMVL
;
A
#
# COMPACT_ATOMS: atom_id res chain seq x y z
N MET A 1 -11.37 12.29 -18.33
CA MET A 1 -12.52 11.56 -17.75
C MET A 1 -12.14 10.19 -17.19
N GLY A 2 -11.26 9.39 -17.80
CA GLY A 2 -10.88 8.06 -17.31
C GLY A 2 -10.32 8.01 -15.89
N ASN A 3 -9.52 9.00 -15.47
CA ASN A 3 -8.94 9.05 -14.13
C ASN A 3 -9.98 9.20 -13.02
N VAL A 4 -11.07 9.94 -13.26
CA VAL A 4 -12.13 10.13 -12.26
C VAL A 4 -12.93 8.84 -12.05
N PHE A 5 -13.27 8.15 -13.14
CA PHE A 5 -13.94 6.84 -13.05
C PHE A 5 -13.08 5.80 -12.34
N GLY A 6 -11.79 5.74 -12.65
CA GLY A 6 -10.87 4.84 -11.98
C GLY A 6 -10.76 5.11 -10.46
N GLN A 7 -10.69 6.38 -10.06
CA GLN A 7 -10.67 6.77 -8.66
C GLN A 7 -11.97 6.43 -7.94
N LEU A 8 -13.13 6.70 -8.55
CA LEU A 8 -14.43 6.36 -7.98
C LEU A 8 -14.60 4.84 -7.81
N THR A 9 -14.21 4.06 -8.83
CA THR A 9 -14.23 2.59 -8.75
C THR A 9 -13.36 2.09 -7.61
N LEU A 10 -12.16 2.63 -7.45
CA LEU A 10 -11.24 2.25 -6.39
C LEU A 10 -11.80 2.56 -5.00
N VAL A 11 -12.41 3.74 -4.82
CA VAL A 11 -13.06 4.13 -3.56
C VAL A 11 -14.20 3.19 -3.22
N ILE A 12 -15.06 2.85 -4.19
CA ILE A 12 -16.20 1.93 -3.99
C ILE A 12 -15.69 0.54 -3.61
N LEU A 13 -14.70 -0.01 -4.32
CA LEU A 13 -14.11 -1.32 -4.03
C LEU A 13 -13.47 -1.37 -2.64
N LEU A 14 -12.75 -0.31 -2.25
CA LEU A 14 -12.14 -0.22 -0.92
C LEU A 14 -13.19 -0.12 0.18
N PHE A 15 -14.25 0.65 -0.04
CA PHE A 15 -15.36 0.78 0.89
C PHE A 15 -16.08 -0.56 1.09
N GLU A 16 -16.46 -1.23 -0.01
CA GLU A 16 -17.11 -2.55 0.01
C GLU A 16 -16.23 -3.58 0.75
N SER A 17 -14.94 -3.64 0.43
CA SER A 17 -14.00 -4.55 1.10
C SER A 17 -13.82 -4.22 2.58
N GLY A 18 -13.83 -2.94 2.94
CA GLY A 18 -13.75 -2.48 4.33
C GLY A 18 -14.96 -2.92 5.16
N THR A 19 -16.16 -2.90 4.58
CA THR A 19 -17.39 -3.32 5.28
C THR A 19 -17.48 -4.83 5.53
N GLU A 20 -16.79 -5.63 4.74
CA GLU A 20 -16.72 -7.09 4.90
C GLU A 20 -15.70 -7.53 5.95
N LEU A 21 -14.76 -6.65 6.34
CA LEU A 21 -13.71 -6.98 7.31
C LEU A 21 -14.23 -7.00 8.74
N SER A 22 -14.11 -8.16 9.41
CA SER A 22 -14.39 -8.22 10.84
C SER A 22 -13.20 -7.71 11.67
N PHE A 23 -13.45 -6.89 12.68
CA PHE A 23 -12.42 -6.35 13.58
C PHE A 23 -11.61 -7.46 14.28
N LYS A 24 -12.23 -8.58 14.60
CA LYS A 24 -11.55 -9.73 15.21
C LYS A 24 -10.52 -10.34 14.26
N THR A 25 -10.93 -10.63 13.03
CA THR A 25 -10.04 -11.20 12.01
C THR A 25 -8.92 -10.23 11.63
N LEU A 26 -9.22 -8.93 11.63
CA LEU A 26 -8.24 -7.86 11.42
C LEU A 26 -7.13 -7.91 12.49
N ALA A 27 -7.51 -7.89 13.77
CA ALA A 27 -6.56 -7.92 14.89
C ALA A 27 -5.68 -9.18 14.90
N GLU A 28 -6.25 -10.33 14.56
CA GLU A 28 -5.52 -11.60 14.46
C GLU A 28 -4.58 -11.68 13.24
N SER A 29 -4.88 -10.93 12.20
CA SER A 29 -4.15 -10.99 10.93
C SER A 29 -3.01 -9.97 10.83
N ILE A 30 -3.07 -8.86 11.57
CA ILE A 30 -2.18 -7.71 11.40
C ILE A 30 -0.69 -8.06 11.55
N LYS A 31 -0.34 -8.89 12.53
CA LYS A 31 1.05 -9.30 12.75
C LYS A 31 1.61 -10.10 11.57
N ASN A 32 0.84 -11.04 11.07
CA ASN A 32 1.24 -11.86 9.92
C ASN A 32 1.30 -11.01 8.64
N THR A 33 0.34 -10.11 8.46
CA THR A 33 0.32 -9.17 7.34
C THR A 33 1.57 -8.31 7.31
N ILE A 34 1.91 -7.65 8.41
CA ILE A 34 3.11 -6.79 8.48
C ILE A 34 4.37 -7.58 8.13
N SER A 35 4.53 -8.79 8.67
CA SER A 35 5.69 -9.65 8.38
C SER A 35 5.76 -10.00 6.88
N ILE A 36 4.66 -10.44 6.29
CA ILE A 36 4.58 -10.81 4.86
C ILE A 36 4.86 -9.59 3.99
N THR A 37 4.23 -8.44 4.30
CA THR A 37 4.42 -7.19 3.56
C THR A 37 5.88 -6.75 3.54
N ILE A 38 6.54 -6.74 4.71
CA ILE A 38 7.94 -6.31 4.80
C ILE A 38 8.85 -7.26 4.01
N VAL A 39 8.68 -8.57 4.17
CA VAL A 39 9.50 -9.57 3.47
C VAL A 39 9.30 -9.47 1.96
N ASN A 40 8.06 -9.44 1.50
CA ASN A 40 7.72 -9.34 0.07
C ASN A 40 8.27 -8.05 -0.54
N PHE A 41 8.04 -6.91 0.13
CA PHE A 41 8.55 -5.62 -0.30
C PHE A 41 10.08 -5.61 -0.40
N LEU A 42 10.78 -6.06 0.64
CA LEU A 42 12.25 -6.08 0.65
C LEU A 42 12.82 -7.00 -0.41
N LEU A 43 12.26 -8.20 -0.61
CA LEU A 43 12.70 -9.11 -1.66
C LEU A 43 12.56 -8.48 -3.05
N THR A 44 11.40 -7.89 -3.34
CA THR A 44 11.14 -7.24 -4.63
C THR A 44 12.02 -6.00 -4.82
N PHE A 45 12.14 -5.16 -3.79
CA PHE A 45 12.97 -3.96 -3.79
C PHE A 45 14.43 -4.28 -4.10
N ILE A 46 14.99 -5.28 -3.40
CA ILE A 46 16.38 -5.70 -3.59
C ILE A 46 16.55 -6.38 -4.95
N ALA A 47 15.67 -7.30 -5.32
CA ALA A 47 15.79 -8.04 -6.59
C ALA A 47 15.74 -7.09 -7.80
N ILE A 48 14.74 -6.20 -7.86
CA ILE A 48 14.59 -5.25 -8.97
C ILE A 48 15.71 -4.19 -8.93
N GLY A 49 16.05 -3.69 -7.75
CA GLY A 49 17.15 -2.73 -7.59
C GLY A 49 18.47 -3.28 -8.08
N LEU A 50 18.83 -4.51 -7.71
CA LEU A 50 20.04 -5.18 -8.18
C LEU A 50 20.00 -5.51 -9.67
N LEU A 51 18.89 -6.00 -10.18
CA LEU A 51 18.74 -6.26 -11.62
C LEU A 51 18.91 -4.98 -12.44
N GLY A 52 18.27 -3.89 -12.03
CA GLY A 52 18.41 -2.59 -12.69
C GLY A 52 19.85 -2.08 -12.67
N TRP A 53 20.51 -2.19 -11.53
CA TRP A 53 21.88 -1.71 -11.39
C TRP A 53 22.91 -2.60 -12.06
N LEU A 54 22.91 -3.93 -11.78
CA LEU A 54 23.98 -4.85 -12.21
C LEU A 54 23.76 -5.38 -13.63
N VAL A 55 22.51 -5.59 -14.05
CA VAL A 55 22.21 -6.20 -15.35
C VAL A 55 21.93 -5.14 -16.41
N LEU A 56 21.12 -4.14 -16.07
CA LEU A 56 20.75 -3.08 -17.01
C LEU A 56 21.71 -1.87 -17.00
N GLY A 57 22.70 -1.85 -16.10
CA GLY A 57 23.67 -0.75 -16.00
C GLY A 57 23.07 0.60 -15.62
N MET A 58 21.88 0.60 -15.01
CA MET A 58 21.19 1.83 -14.58
C MET A 58 21.89 2.47 -13.37
N ASN A 59 21.69 3.76 -13.19
CA ASN A 59 22.15 4.45 -11.97
C ASN A 59 21.53 3.79 -10.73
N PRO A 60 22.31 3.50 -9.66
CA PRO A 60 21.81 2.82 -8.47
C PRO A 60 20.57 3.47 -7.86
N GLY A 61 20.55 4.81 -7.74
CA GLY A 61 19.41 5.53 -7.19
C GLY A 61 18.12 5.31 -7.98
N ILE A 62 18.22 5.33 -9.31
CA ILE A 62 17.06 5.08 -10.20
C ILE A 62 16.64 3.63 -10.12
N SER A 63 17.58 2.68 -10.08
CA SER A 63 17.30 1.24 -9.98
C SER A 63 16.56 0.88 -8.70
N PHE A 64 17.01 1.39 -7.55
CA PHE A 64 16.35 1.15 -6.28
C PHE A 64 15.02 1.92 -6.14
N MET A 65 14.90 3.10 -6.75
CA MET A 65 13.61 3.80 -6.82
C MET A 65 12.58 2.98 -7.64
N LEU A 66 13.02 2.37 -8.74
CA LEU A 66 12.17 1.46 -9.53
C LEU A 66 11.79 0.22 -8.71
N GLY A 67 12.75 -0.36 -7.97
CA GLY A 67 12.50 -1.48 -7.06
C GLY A 67 11.47 -1.13 -5.98
N ALA A 68 11.57 0.07 -5.40
CA ALA A 68 10.58 0.56 -4.44
C ALA A 68 9.19 0.73 -5.08
N ALA A 69 9.11 1.33 -6.25
CA ALA A 69 7.85 1.57 -6.95
C ALA A 69 7.13 0.27 -7.36
N LEU A 70 7.89 -0.77 -7.69
CA LEU A 70 7.36 -2.08 -8.10
C LEU A 70 7.21 -3.08 -6.94
N GLY A 71 7.66 -2.72 -5.74
CA GLY A 71 7.65 -3.59 -4.56
C GLY A 71 6.28 -3.85 -3.94
N GLY A 72 5.22 -3.19 -4.40
CA GLY A 72 3.88 -3.30 -3.83
C GLY A 72 2.89 -4.02 -4.71
N SER A 73 1.97 -4.72 -4.06
CA SER A 73 0.81 -5.32 -4.71
C SER A 73 -0.28 -4.28 -4.97
N SER A 74 -0.94 -4.38 -6.11
CA SER A 74 -2.04 -3.47 -6.48
C SER A 74 -3.33 -3.87 -5.78
N SER A 75 -3.84 -3.03 -4.88
CA SER A 75 -5.14 -3.23 -4.23
C SER A 75 -6.29 -3.33 -5.22
N ALA A 76 -6.22 -2.57 -6.31
CA ALA A 76 -7.24 -2.60 -7.37
C ALA A 76 -7.35 -3.97 -8.08
N VAL A 77 -6.27 -4.75 -8.05
CA VAL A 77 -6.24 -6.12 -8.59
C VAL A 77 -6.46 -7.15 -7.51
N ALA A 78 -5.80 -6.99 -6.36
CA ALA A 78 -5.85 -7.96 -5.27
C ALA A 78 -7.27 -8.13 -4.70
N ILE A 79 -8.00 -7.04 -4.47
CA ILE A 79 -9.33 -7.08 -3.86
C ILE A 79 -10.35 -7.87 -4.70
N PRO A 80 -10.56 -7.57 -6.00
CA PRO A 80 -11.50 -8.34 -6.82
C PRO A 80 -11.07 -9.80 -6.99
N LEU A 81 -9.76 -10.07 -7.07
CA LEU A 81 -9.23 -11.41 -7.22
C LEU A 81 -9.50 -12.26 -5.97
N VAL A 82 -9.23 -11.70 -4.79
CA VAL A 82 -9.44 -12.38 -3.50
C VAL A 82 -10.91 -12.74 -3.28
N LYS A 83 -11.84 -11.94 -3.79
CA LYS A 83 -13.28 -12.25 -3.73
C LYS A 83 -13.69 -13.44 -4.60
N GLN A 84 -12.97 -13.70 -5.69
CA GLN A 84 -13.28 -14.78 -6.64
C GLN A 84 -12.69 -16.14 -6.24
N ILE A 85 -11.68 -16.15 -5.36
CA ILE A 85 -11.03 -17.39 -4.94
C ILE A 85 -11.60 -17.92 -3.62
N SER A 86 -11.73 -19.26 -3.55
CA SER A 86 -12.22 -19.96 -2.36
C SER A 86 -11.09 -20.18 -1.36
N ILE A 87 -10.73 -19.14 -0.63
CA ILE A 87 -9.75 -19.18 0.47
C ILE A 87 -10.41 -18.75 1.78
N GLY A 88 -9.81 -19.15 2.90
CA GLY A 88 -10.32 -18.79 4.22
C GLY A 88 -10.33 -17.28 4.49
N GLU A 89 -11.29 -16.78 5.25
CA GLU A 89 -11.48 -15.36 5.55
C GLU A 89 -10.22 -14.68 6.12
N LYS A 90 -9.45 -15.40 6.94
CA LYS A 90 -8.17 -14.89 7.47
C LYS A 90 -7.16 -14.61 6.35
N SER A 91 -7.05 -15.50 5.37
CA SER A 91 -6.14 -15.34 4.23
C SER A 91 -6.59 -14.20 3.32
N LYS A 92 -7.90 -14.05 3.10
CA LYS A 92 -8.46 -12.90 2.37
C LYS A 92 -8.09 -11.60 3.04
N THR A 93 -8.33 -11.50 4.34
CA THR A 93 -7.97 -10.31 5.14
C THR A 93 -6.49 -9.99 5.06
N ILE A 94 -5.61 -10.99 5.16
CA ILE A 94 -4.16 -10.80 5.05
C ILE A 94 -3.79 -10.21 3.68
N LEU A 95 -4.32 -10.74 2.59
CA LEU A 95 -4.01 -10.27 1.23
C LEU A 95 -4.51 -8.84 0.96
N ILE A 96 -5.72 -8.50 1.44
CA ILE A 96 -6.27 -7.14 1.34
C ILE A 96 -5.41 -6.15 2.12
N LEU A 97 -5.06 -6.47 3.36
CA LEU A 97 -4.22 -5.61 4.19
C LEU A 97 -2.79 -5.51 3.65
N GLU A 98 -2.22 -6.62 3.15
CA GLU A 98 -0.90 -6.64 2.53
C GLU A 98 -0.83 -5.65 1.37
N SER A 99 -1.82 -5.67 0.48
CA SER A 99 -1.85 -4.76 -0.67
C SER A 99 -1.95 -3.29 -0.27
N ALA A 100 -2.63 -2.97 0.82
CA ALA A 100 -2.71 -1.61 1.35
C ALA A 100 -1.39 -1.16 2.01
N PHE A 101 -0.78 -2.01 2.84
CA PHE A 101 0.48 -1.68 3.52
C PHE A 101 1.67 -1.63 2.55
N SER A 102 1.73 -2.54 1.57
CA SER A 102 2.78 -2.52 0.56
C SER A 102 2.72 -1.26 -0.30
N ALA A 103 1.54 -0.77 -0.64
CA ALA A 103 1.38 0.49 -1.37
C ALA A 103 1.94 1.69 -0.59
N ILE A 104 1.71 1.74 0.73
CA ILE A 104 2.28 2.79 1.60
C ILE A 104 3.81 2.70 1.61
N LEU A 105 4.37 1.51 1.79
CA LEU A 105 5.83 1.29 1.79
C LEU A 105 6.45 1.72 0.45
N CYS A 106 5.84 1.37 -0.67
CA CYS A 106 6.30 1.77 -2.00
C CYS A 106 6.41 3.28 -2.14
N ILE A 107 5.36 4.00 -1.77
CA ILE A 107 5.32 5.46 -1.86
C ILE A 107 6.38 6.08 -0.95
N VAL A 108 6.45 5.66 0.31
CA VAL A 108 7.38 6.22 1.29
C VAL A 108 8.83 6.00 0.86
N VAL A 109 9.19 4.77 0.48
CA VAL A 109 10.57 4.44 0.12
C VAL A 109 10.96 5.05 -1.22
N ALA A 110 10.06 5.02 -2.23
CA ALA A 110 10.34 5.62 -3.52
C ALA A 110 10.55 7.14 -3.41
N LEU A 111 9.71 7.84 -2.63
CA LEU A 111 9.86 9.27 -2.38
C LEU A 111 11.12 9.58 -1.57
N ALA A 112 11.46 8.77 -0.56
CA ALA A 112 12.68 8.95 0.21
C ALA A 112 13.93 8.86 -0.65
N ILE A 113 13.99 7.89 -1.57
CA ILE A 113 15.10 7.75 -2.52
C ILE A 113 15.11 8.92 -3.50
N PHE A 114 13.96 9.32 -4.02
CA PHE A 114 13.84 10.44 -4.95
C PHE A 114 14.32 11.76 -4.34
N GLU A 115 13.89 12.08 -3.12
CA GLU A 115 14.32 13.29 -2.42
C GLU A 115 15.80 13.26 -2.08
N SER A 116 16.31 12.12 -1.61
CA SER A 116 17.75 11.95 -1.37
C SER A 116 18.59 12.19 -2.65
N TYR A 117 18.11 11.68 -3.77
CA TYR A 117 18.79 11.86 -5.06
C TYR A 117 18.75 13.31 -5.56
N LYS A 118 17.62 14.02 -5.33
CA LYS A 118 17.42 15.39 -5.81
C LYS A 118 18.07 16.45 -4.93
N PHE A 119 18.04 16.28 -3.61
CA PHE A 119 18.45 17.31 -2.66
C PHE A 119 19.72 16.97 -1.89
N GLY A 120 20.29 15.77 -2.06
CA GLY A 120 21.49 15.33 -1.34
C GLY A 120 21.29 15.09 0.16
N GLU A 121 20.06 15.21 0.67
CA GLU A 121 19.73 15.03 2.09
C GLU A 121 18.69 13.92 2.28
N PHE A 122 18.98 13.00 3.18
CA PHE A 122 18.04 11.92 3.57
C PHE A 122 17.02 12.47 4.59
N ARG A 123 15.87 12.96 4.11
CA ARG A 123 14.80 13.50 4.96
C ARG A 123 13.66 12.49 5.18
N VAL A 124 14.00 11.23 5.43
CA VAL A 124 13.02 10.15 5.66
C VAL A 124 11.99 10.52 6.72
N GLY A 125 12.39 11.23 7.78
CA GLY A 125 11.49 11.65 8.85
C GLY A 125 10.37 12.59 8.38
N ILE A 126 10.64 13.49 7.44
CA ILE A 126 9.64 14.41 6.89
C ILE A 126 8.65 13.65 6.02
N ILE A 127 9.14 12.76 5.16
CA ILE A 127 8.30 11.94 4.27
C ILE A 127 7.39 11.04 5.11
N PHE A 128 7.97 10.37 6.12
CA PHE A 128 7.20 9.52 7.03
C PHE A 128 6.13 10.33 7.78
N GLY A 129 6.46 11.54 8.24
CA GLY A 129 5.53 12.47 8.87
C GLY A 129 4.39 12.88 7.94
N GLN A 130 4.66 13.20 6.69
CA GLN A 130 3.65 13.56 5.70
C GLN A 130 2.71 12.38 5.38
N VAL A 131 3.26 11.19 5.14
CA VAL A 131 2.46 9.99 4.88
C VAL A 131 1.62 9.63 6.11
N PHE A 132 2.20 9.69 7.31
CA PHE A 132 1.49 9.40 8.55
C PHE A 132 0.37 10.42 8.83
N SER A 133 0.63 11.72 8.62
CA SER A 133 -0.40 12.75 8.76
C SER A 133 -1.54 12.59 7.76
N SER A 134 -1.22 12.26 6.50
CA SER A 134 -2.23 11.97 5.48
C SER A 134 -3.07 10.75 5.83
N PHE A 135 -2.44 9.71 6.37
CA PHE A 135 -3.14 8.50 6.83
C PHE A 135 -4.07 8.80 8.02
N LEU A 136 -3.62 9.59 9.01
CA LEU A 136 -4.46 10.02 10.13
C LEU A 136 -5.66 10.84 9.65
N LEU A 137 -5.42 11.77 8.74
CA LEU A 137 -6.47 12.63 8.19
C LEU A 137 -7.50 11.82 7.40
N ALA A 138 -7.05 10.90 6.56
CA ALA A 138 -7.91 9.98 5.83
C ALA A 138 -8.73 9.08 6.77
N SER A 139 -8.11 8.58 7.85
CA SER A 139 -8.78 7.77 8.87
C SER A 139 -9.87 8.56 9.61
N LEU A 140 -9.60 9.83 9.97
CA LEU A 140 -10.59 10.71 10.59
C LEU A 140 -11.77 11.00 9.65
N ILE A 141 -11.50 11.29 8.38
CA ILE A 141 -12.55 11.51 7.37
C ILE A 141 -13.38 10.24 7.18
N GLY A 142 -12.71 9.07 7.12
CA GLY A 142 -13.38 7.78 7.03
C GLY A 142 -14.28 7.47 8.22
N LEU A 143 -13.82 7.75 9.44
CA LEU A 143 -14.64 7.60 10.66
C LEU A 143 -15.86 8.52 10.67
N VAL A 144 -15.66 9.80 10.36
CA VAL A 144 -16.78 10.77 10.29
C VAL A 144 -17.77 10.36 9.21
N GLY A 145 -17.27 9.96 8.02
CA GLY A 145 -18.11 9.48 6.93
C GLY A 145 -18.89 8.20 7.30
N SER A 146 -18.27 7.27 8.02
CA SER A 146 -18.92 6.04 8.50
C SER A 146 -20.02 6.34 9.50
N ILE A 147 -19.79 7.23 10.46
CA ILE A 147 -20.81 7.66 11.44
C ILE A 147 -21.97 8.35 10.73
N PHE A 148 -21.65 9.26 9.80
CA PHE A 148 -22.68 9.94 9.01
C PHE A 148 -23.53 8.96 8.21
N TRP A 149 -22.89 7.99 7.55
CA TRP A 149 -23.57 6.96 6.77
C TRP A 149 -24.46 6.07 7.65
N SER A 150 -23.99 5.69 8.84
CA SER A 150 -24.79 4.89 9.79
C SER A 150 -25.98 5.65 10.39
N MET A 151 -25.99 6.98 10.35
CA MET A 151 -27.13 7.80 10.78
C MET A 151 -28.18 8.02 9.70
N VAL A 152 -27.80 7.84 8.43
CA VAL A 152 -28.68 8.04 7.27
C VAL A 152 -29.40 6.74 6.85
N LEU A 153 -28.84 5.57 7.21
CA LEU A 153 -29.45 4.26 7.01
C LEU A 153 -30.23 3.81 8.23
#